data_35acb779b636d539172080026b93adf4
#
_entry.id   35acb779b636d539172080026b93adf4
#
_cell.length_a   1.000
_cell.length_b   1.000
_cell.length_c   1.000
_cell.angle_alpha   90.00
_cell.angle_beta   90.00
_cell.angle_gamma   90.00
#
_symmetry.space_group_name_H-M   'P 1'
#
loop_
_entity.id
_entity.type
_entity.pdbx_description
1 polymer ?
#
loop_
_entity_poly.entity_id
_entity_poly.type
_entity_poly.pdbx_seq_one_letter_code
_entity_poly.pdbx_strand_id
1 'polypeptide(L)'
;MEKLKLYSRFLMLNPSQIEQLSALGVTVSKTMEPDVNAIFSDQFFLESNLDQLPAFAFVQVATSGIDKIDLNHPKLAKAVVSGSRGVFNKPMAEYVLSHVLSVYQNHRFFSQTQKDQQWRPSRHNEELNGKKVAVIGLGQIGTQVAKTFSFFGAHVDGYNRTPIDSIYVKQVYPLSSLAEQISQYEVVVVCLALNRDTEGIISDALLRKLHPKAIFVNVGRSELLVEATLIELLQQKKIRYAVLDTFSKEPLPKEHPFWTLENLTMTPHISFTSIQNLERMFQSLYTNLQLYLQNERLINQFK
;
A
#
# COMPACT_ATOMS: atom_id res chain seq x y z
N MET A 1 -30.26 -4.25 20.35
CA MET A 1 -29.20 -4.41 19.33
C MET A 1 -29.08 -5.90 19.00
N GLU A 2 -28.91 -6.22 17.74
CA GLU A 2 -28.66 -7.58 17.28
C GLU A 2 -27.33 -8.08 17.85
N LYS A 3 -27.33 -9.31 18.41
CA LYS A 3 -26.08 -9.89 18.92
C LYS A 3 -25.17 -10.19 17.74
N LEU A 4 -23.91 -9.70 17.79
CA LEU A 4 -22.94 -9.99 16.76
C LEU A 4 -22.30 -11.37 16.98
N LYS A 5 -22.31 -12.19 15.94
CA LYS A 5 -21.55 -13.43 15.84
C LYS A 5 -20.50 -13.25 14.74
N LEU A 6 -19.25 -13.10 15.16
CA LEU A 6 -18.12 -12.78 14.30
C LEU A 6 -17.41 -14.05 13.84
N TYR A 7 -17.24 -14.21 12.54
CA TYR A 7 -16.27 -15.13 11.96
C TYR A 7 -15.05 -14.37 11.50
N SER A 8 -13.90 -14.68 12.09
CA SER A 8 -12.60 -14.12 11.69
C SER A 8 -11.84 -15.12 10.84
N ARG A 9 -11.90 -14.93 9.51
CA ARG A 9 -11.20 -15.80 8.56
C ARG A 9 -9.72 -15.46 8.43
N PHE A 10 -9.40 -14.18 8.46
CA PHE A 10 -8.06 -13.70 8.17
C PHE A 10 -7.15 -13.64 9.41
N LEU A 11 -7.70 -13.35 10.57
CA LEU A 11 -6.97 -13.20 11.82
C LEU A 11 -7.25 -14.37 12.75
N MET A 12 -6.24 -15.15 13.10
CA MET A 12 -6.33 -16.13 14.18
C MET A 12 -6.32 -15.38 15.52
N LEU A 13 -7.50 -15.30 16.14
CA LEU A 13 -7.69 -14.65 17.43
C LEU A 13 -7.12 -15.52 18.55
N ASN A 14 -6.28 -14.93 19.38
CA ASN A 14 -5.80 -15.60 20.58
C ASN A 14 -6.84 -15.54 21.72
N PRO A 15 -6.67 -16.35 22.82
CA PRO A 15 -7.65 -16.39 23.91
C PRO A 15 -7.96 -15.03 24.54
N SER A 16 -6.97 -14.17 24.73
CA SER A 16 -7.16 -12.82 25.29
C SER A 16 -7.98 -11.93 24.36
N GLN A 17 -7.74 -12.00 23.05
CA GLN A 17 -8.52 -11.25 22.04
C GLN A 17 -9.98 -11.74 21.98
N ILE A 18 -10.20 -13.04 22.10
CA ILE A 18 -11.55 -13.60 22.18
C ILE A 18 -12.27 -13.13 23.45
N GLU A 19 -11.59 -13.11 24.59
CA GLU A 19 -12.13 -12.58 25.85
C GLU A 19 -12.51 -11.09 25.73
N GLN A 20 -11.65 -10.26 25.13
CA GLN A 20 -11.94 -8.85 24.88
C GLN A 20 -13.20 -8.67 24.00
N LEU A 21 -13.35 -9.47 22.94
CA LEU A 21 -14.54 -9.44 22.08
C LEU A 21 -15.80 -9.91 22.81
N SER A 22 -15.68 -10.95 23.65
CA SER A 22 -16.78 -11.43 24.49
C SER A 22 -17.24 -10.38 25.49
N ALA A 23 -16.33 -9.60 26.06
CA ALA A 23 -16.66 -8.48 26.96
C ALA A 23 -17.44 -7.37 26.26
N LEU A 24 -17.30 -7.22 24.92
CA LEU A 24 -18.14 -6.33 24.10
C LEU A 24 -19.52 -6.95 23.77
N GLY A 25 -19.80 -8.20 24.13
CA GLY A 25 -21.00 -8.91 23.73
C GLY A 25 -20.93 -9.52 22.32
N VAL A 26 -19.72 -9.63 21.73
CA VAL A 26 -19.49 -10.26 20.44
C VAL A 26 -19.09 -11.71 20.64
N THR A 27 -19.85 -12.63 20.05
CA THR A 27 -19.52 -14.07 20.06
C THR A 27 -18.61 -14.39 18.88
N VAL A 28 -17.50 -15.10 19.11
CA VAL A 28 -16.59 -15.52 18.05
C VAL A 28 -16.92 -16.93 17.59
N SER A 29 -17.19 -17.10 16.29
CA SER A 29 -17.37 -18.42 15.66
C SER A 29 -16.05 -18.90 15.07
N LYS A 30 -15.79 -20.22 15.20
CA LYS A 30 -14.61 -20.86 14.58
C LYS A 30 -14.84 -21.22 13.11
N THR A 31 -16.08 -21.30 12.70
CA THR A 31 -16.50 -21.69 11.34
C THR A 31 -17.56 -20.72 10.82
N MET A 32 -17.74 -20.71 9.50
CA MET A 32 -18.83 -19.97 8.88
C MET A 32 -20.14 -20.74 9.09
N GLU A 33 -21.00 -20.22 9.93
CA GLU A 33 -22.32 -20.79 10.26
C GLU A 33 -23.42 -19.88 9.71
N PRO A 34 -24.64 -20.37 9.49
CA PRO A 34 -25.74 -19.59 8.92
C PRO A 34 -26.16 -18.36 9.72
N ASP A 35 -25.90 -18.33 11.03
CA ASP A 35 -26.22 -17.25 11.95
C ASP A 35 -25.05 -16.29 12.19
N VAL A 36 -23.93 -16.47 11.49
CA VAL A 36 -22.82 -15.50 11.48
C VAL A 36 -23.30 -14.24 10.76
N ASN A 37 -23.26 -13.11 11.44
CA ASN A 37 -23.70 -11.82 10.93
C ASN A 37 -22.61 -10.74 10.95
N ALA A 38 -21.39 -11.10 11.38
CA ALA A 38 -20.20 -10.25 11.32
C ALA A 38 -19.01 -11.04 10.75
N ILE A 39 -18.21 -10.40 9.87
CA ILE A 39 -17.06 -11.05 9.28
C ILE A 39 -15.83 -10.11 9.26
N PHE A 40 -14.65 -10.69 9.55
CA PHE A 40 -13.35 -10.12 9.26
C PHE A 40 -12.60 -10.99 8.27
N SER A 41 -12.42 -10.51 7.04
CA SER A 41 -11.85 -11.30 5.93
C SER A 41 -11.10 -10.42 4.94
N ASP A 42 -10.30 -11.04 4.07
CA ASP A 42 -9.70 -10.37 2.92
C ASP A 42 -10.74 -10.17 1.78
N GLN A 43 -10.45 -9.21 0.89
CA GLN A 43 -11.35 -8.86 -0.21
C GLN A 43 -11.50 -9.97 -1.25
N PHE A 44 -10.48 -10.80 -1.48
CA PHE A 44 -10.52 -11.86 -2.51
C PHE A 44 -11.45 -12.99 -2.11
N PHE A 45 -11.46 -13.35 -0.82
CA PHE A 45 -12.41 -14.31 -0.31
C PHE A 45 -13.84 -13.81 -0.42
N LEU A 46 -14.10 -12.56 -0.06
CA LEU A 46 -15.42 -11.96 -0.18
C LEU A 46 -15.87 -11.90 -1.64
N GLU A 47 -15.03 -11.42 -2.56
CA GLU A 47 -15.31 -11.41 -4.00
C GLU A 47 -15.75 -12.78 -4.52
N SER A 48 -15.02 -13.83 -4.15
CA SER A 48 -15.24 -15.17 -4.70
C SER A 48 -16.40 -15.96 -4.05
N ASN A 49 -16.84 -15.58 -2.85
CA ASN A 49 -17.74 -16.40 -2.06
C ASN A 49 -19.01 -15.67 -1.58
N LEU A 50 -19.16 -14.38 -1.85
CA LEU A 50 -20.22 -13.56 -1.25
C LEU A 50 -21.63 -14.11 -1.51
N ASP A 51 -21.89 -14.70 -2.67
CA ASP A 51 -23.17 -15.34 -3.01
C ASP A 51 -23.54 -16.50 -2.08
N GLN A 52 -22.54 -17.23 -1.61
CA GLN A 52 -22.72 -18.44 -0.78
C GLN A 52 -22.72 -18.12 0.73
N LEU A 53 -22.33 -16.88 1.09
CA LEU A 53 -22.24 -16.45 2.47
C LEU A 53 -23.60 -15.96 3.02
N PRO A 54 -23.80 -15.94 4.35
CA PRO A 54 -24.96 -15.30 4.95
C PRO A 54 -24.96 -13.78 4.67
N ALA A 55 -26.09 -13.14 4.92
CA ALA A 55 -26.13 -11.68 4.92
C ALA A 55 -25.46 -11.13 6.19
N PHE A 56 -24.63 -10.10 6.03
CA PHE A 56 -23.89 -9.52 7.14
C PHE A 56 -24.52 -8.19 7.62
N ALA A 57 -24.37 -7.93 8.91
CA ALA A 57 -24.62 -6.64 9.53
C ALA A 57 -23.32 -5.83 9.64
N PHE A 58 -22.18 -6.51 9.84
CA PHE A 58 -20.86 -5.90 9.98
C PHE A 58 -19.83 -6.64 9.12
N VAL A 59 -19.08 -5.88 8.33
CA VAL A 59 -17.98 -6.41 7.52
C VAL A 59 -16.74 -5.55 7.74
N GLN A 60 -15.65 -6.15 8.17
CA GLN A 60 -14.35 -5.52 8.13
C GLN A 60 -13.42 -6.25 7.18
N VAL A 61 -12.89 -5.50 6.21
CA VAL A 61 -11.95 -6.01 5.22
C VAL A 61 -10.53 -5.84 5.74
N ALA A 62 -9.76 -6.92 5.71
CA ALA A 62 -8.37 -6.95 6.20
C ALA A 62 -7.40 -6.13 5.33
N THR A 63 -7.82 -5.65 4.15
CA THR A 63 -7.02 -4.85 3.23
C THR A 63 -7.34 -3.35 3.35
N SER A 64 -6.41 -2.49 2.89
CA SER A 64 -6.65 -1.05 2.80
C SER A 64 -7.57 -0.67 1.64
N GLY A 65 -7.47 -1.37 0.52
CA GLY A 65 -8.36 -1.23 -0.64
C GLY A 65 -9.48 -2.25 -0.61
N ILE A 66 -10.58 -1.92 -1.27
CA ILE A 66 -11.76 -2.79 -1.44
C ILE A 66 -12.21 -2.83 -2.90
N ASP A 67 -11.28 -2.59 -3.80
CA ASP A 67 -11.48 -2.50 -5.25
C ASP A 67 -12.10 -3.76 -5.87
N LYS A 68 -12.03 -4.90 -5.17
CA LYS A 68 -12.61 -6.18 -5.58
C LYS A 68 -14.00 -6.48 -5.01
N ILE A 69 -14.55 -5.60 -4.16
CA ILE A 69 -15.83 -5.85 -3.49
C ILE A 69 -16.92 -4.99 -4.13
N ASP A 70 -17.97 -5.64 -4.64
CA ASP A 70 -19.20 -4.93 -5.03
C ASP A 70 -20.01 -4.57 -3.76
N LEU A 71 -19.90 -3.30 -3.36
CA LEU A 71 -20.66 -2.79 -2.20
C LEU A 71 -22.19 -2.79 -2.40
N ASN A 72 -22.67 -2.93 -3.64
CA ASN A 72 -24.11 -2.99 -3.95
C ASN A 72 -24.65 -4.43 -3.91
N HIS A 73 -23.79 -5.42 -3.66
CA HIS A 73 -24.19 -6.82 -3.58
C HIS A 73 -25.32 -7.02 -2.54
N PRO A 74 -26.40 -7.82 -2.85
CA PRO A 74 -27.55 -8.00 -1.95
C PRO A 74 -27.19 -8.46 -0.53
N LYS A 75 -26.15 -9.31 -0.39
CA LYS A 75 -25.66 -9.80 0.91
C LYS A 75 -25.05 -8.69 1.79
N LEU A 76 -24.64 -7.60 1.17
CA LEU A 76 -24.10 -6.40 1.84
C LEU A 76 -25.12 -5.27 1.95
N ALA A 77 -26.39 -5.47 1.54
CA ALA A 77 -27.40 -4.41 1.49
C ALA A 77 -27.59 -3.69 2.82
N LYS A 78 -27.53 -4.43 3.93
CA LYS A 78 -27.69 -3.93 5.30
C LYS A 78 -26.35 -3.85 6.07
N ALA A 79 -25.23 -4.24 5.46
CA ALA A 79 -23.95 -4.28 6.13
C ALA A 79 -23.34 -2.90 6.27
N VAL A 80 -22.73 -2.63 7.42
CA VAL A 80 -21.75 -1.58 7.57
C VAL A 80 -20.40 -2.17 7.19
N VAL A 81 -19.73 -1.58 6.18
CA VAL A 81 -18.48 -2.10 5.61
C VAL A 81 -17.34 -1.14 5.89
N SER A 82 -16.29 -1.64 6.50
CA SER A 82 -15.04 -0.89 6.76
C SER A 82 -13.80 -1.64 6.28
N GLY A 83 -12.69 -0.93 6.16
CA GLY A 83 -11.40 -1.51 5.79
C GLY A 83 -10.33 -1.29 6.85
N SER A 84 -9.17 -1.92 6.66
CA SER A 84 -8.03 -1.85 7.58
C SER A 84 -7.03 -0.75 7.19
N ARG A 85 -7.54 0.41 6.71
CA ARG A 85 -6.68 1.58 6.42
C ARG A 85 -5.96 2.02 7.69
N GLY A 86 -4.68 2.35 7.58
CA GLY A 86 -3.85 2.78 8.71
C GLY A 86 -3.00 1.65 9.30
N VAL A 87 -3.40 0.40 9.16
CA VAL A 87 -2.64 -0.76 9.62
C VAL A 87 -1.29 -0.87 8.92
N PHE A 88 -1.24 -0.55 7.63
CA PHE A 88 -0.10 -0.80 6.74
C PHE A 88 0.80 0.41 6.51
N ASN A 89 0.46 1.58 7.04
CA ASN A 89 1.17 2.83 6.75
C ASN A 89 2.65 2.78 7.14
N LYS A 90 2.95 2.28 8.35
CA LYS A 90 4.32 2.20 8.84
C LYS A 90 5.18 1.23 8.04
N PRO A 91 4.82 -0.06 7.89
CA PRO A 91 5.64 -0.99 7.12
C PRO A 91 5.85 -0.55 5.67
N MET A 92 4.84 0.01 5.00
CA MET A 92 4.99 0.51 3.64
C MET A 92 5.94 1.71 3.55
N ALA A 93 5.90 2.64 4.50
CA ALA A 93 6.83 3.76 4.53
C ALA A 93 8.28 3.30 4.81
N GLU A 94 8.45 2.34 5.71
CA GLU A 94 9.75 1.71 6.00
C GLU A 94 10.27 0.93 4.79
N TYR A 95 9.40 0.21 4.09
CA TYR A 95 9.72 -0.47 2.83
C TYR A 95 10.25 0.52 1.78
N VAL A 96 9.50 1.59 1.49
CA VAL A 96 9.91 2.60 0.51
C VAL A 96 11.25 3.23 0.89
N LEU A 97 11.40 3.66 2.14
CA LEU A 97 12.63 4.27 2.64
C LEU A 97 13.83 3.31 2.52
N SER A 98 13.67 2.05 2.97
CA SER A 98 14.76 1.06 2.96
C SER A 98 15.30 0.81 1.55
N HIS A 99 14.41 0.71 0.56
CA HIS A 99 14.82 0.50 -0.84
C HIS A 99 15.47 1.73 -1.45
N VAL A 100 14.99 2.94 -1.17
CA VAL A 100 15.62 4.18 -1.65
C VAL A 100 17.01 4.33 -1.02
N LEU A 101 17.15 4.11 0.29
CA LEU A 101 18.44 4.13 0.96
C LEU A 101 19.38 3.03 0.45
N SER A 102 18.86 1.84 0.15
CA SER A 102 19.64 0.76 -0.45
C SER A 102 20.29 1.16 -1.78
N VAL A 103 19.56 1.93 -2.61
CA VAL A 103 20.11 2.47 -3.88
C VAL A 103 21.13 3.55 -3.60
N TYR A 104 20.87 4.51 -2.72
CA TYR A 104 21.79 5.58 -2.40
C TYR A 104 23.08 5.09 -1.72
N GLN A 105 22.97 4.05 -0.88
CA GLN A 105 24.12 3.46 -0.16
C GLN A 105 24.78 2.29 -0.93
N ASN A 106 24.40 2.07 -2.20
CA ASN A 106 24.97 1.04 -3.08
C ASN A 106 24.98 -0.39 -2.47
N HIS A 107 23.93 -0.77 -1.73
CA HIS A 107 23.89 -2.07 -1.04
C HIS A 107 24.06 -3.25 -2.00
N ARG A 108 23.52 -3.17 -3.23
CA ARG A 108 23.68 -4.22 -4.24
C ARG A 108 25.14 -4.42 -4.63
N PHE A 109 25.88 -3.33 -4.84
CA PHE A 109 27.32 -3.39 -5.13
C PHE A 109 28.08 -4.03 -3.97
N PHE A 110 27.87 -3.58 -2.74
CA PHE A 110 28.59 -4.15 -1.58
C PHE A 110 28.17 -5.59 -1.30
N SER A 111 26.92 -5.98 -1.50
CA SER A 111 26.49 -7.37 -1.40
C SER A 111 27.18 -8.25 -2.45
N GLN A 112 27.41 -7.75 -3.67
CA GLN A 112 28.12 -8.48 -4.70
C GLN A 112 29.61 -8.59 -4.37
N THR A 113 30.28 -7.48 -3.99
CA THR A 113 31.70 -7.50 -3.64
C THR A 113 31.99 -8.40 -2.43
N GLN A 114 31.05 -8.49 -1.48
CA GLN A 114 31.14 -9.43 -0.35
C GLN A 114 31.10 -10.88 -0.83
N LYS A 115 30.18 -11.23 -1.75
CA LYS A 115 30.10 -12.58 -2.34
C LYS A 115 31.38 -12.94 -3.11
N ASP A 116 31.94 -11.95 -3.80
CA ASP A 116 33.17 -12.10 -4.60
C ASP A 116 34.45 -12.05 -3.72
N GLN A 117 34.30 -11.92 -2.39
CA GLN A 117 35.40 -11.78 -1.43
C GLN A 117 36.36 -10.62 -1.77
N GLN A 118 35.83 -9.53 -2.28
CA GLN A 118 36.59 -8.36 -2.71
C GLN A 118 36.38 -7.19 -1.76
N TRP A 119 37.46 -6.67 -1.18
CA TRP A 119 37.45 -5.43 -0.40
C TRP A 119 37.52 -4.23 -1.34
N ARG A 120 36.35 -3.77 -1.83
CA ARG A 120 36.24 -2.68 -2.80
C ARG A 120 35.47 -1.50 -2.21
N PRO A 121 36.12 -0.34 -1.96
CA PRO A 121 35.43 0.86 -1.55
C PRO A 121 34.62 1.43 -2.72
N SER A 122 33.47 2.03 -2.42
CA SER A 122 32.73 2.90 -3.35
C SER A 122 32.71 4.32 -2.79
N ARG A 123 32.89 5.31 -3.68
CA ARG A 123 32.77 6.74 -3.34
C ARG A 123 31.52 7.36 -3.96
N HIS A 124 30.56 6.51 -4.40
CA HIS A 124 29.33 6.95 -5.08
C HIS A 124 28.08 6.83 -4.18
N ASN A 125 28.30 6.74 -2.87
CA ASN A 125 27.19 6.76 -1.92
C ASN A 125 26.62 8.18 -1.86
N GLU A 126 25.30 8.26 -1.78
CA GLU A 126 24.57 9.53 -1.69
C GLU A 126 23.71 9.57 -0.43
N GLU A 127 23.39 10.76 0.01
CA GLU A 127 22.48 10.99 1.14
C GLU A 127 21.07 11.29 0.64
N LEU A 128 20.08 10.93 1.43
CA LEU A 128 18.69 11.30 1.18
C LEU A 128 18.42 12.77 1.57
N ASN A 129 19.20 13.28 2.51
CA ASN A 129 19.10 14.67 2.94
C ASN A 129 19.25 15.64 1.75
N GLY A 130 18.34 16.61 1.66
CA GLY A 130 18.31 17.60 0.58
C GLY A 130 17.75 17.10 -0.78
N LYS A 131 17.47 15.81 -0.93
CA LYS A 131 16.89 15.27 -2.17
C LYS A 131 15.45 15.74 -2.38
N LYS A 132 15.10 16.01 -3.64
CA LYS A 132 13.71 16.33 -4.02
C LYS A 132 12.91 15.06 -4.24
N VAL A 133 11.82 14.93 -3.51
CA VAL A 133 10.96 13.75 -3.49
C VAL A 133 9.53 14.14 -3.85
N ALA A 134 8.93 13.46 -4.82
CA ALA A 134 7.51 13.54 -5.10
C ALA A 134 6.77 12.34 -4.49
N VAL A 135 5.74 12.59 -3.69
CA VAL A 135 4.80 11.57 -3.21
C VAL A 135 3.47 11.75 -3.94
N ILE A 136 3.14 10.80 -4.81
CA ILE A 136 1.94 10.84 -5.64
C ILE A 136 0.84 10.02 -4.94
N GLY A 137 -0.17 10.73 -4.41
CA GLY A 137 -1.21 10.18 -3.56
C GLY A 137 -0.92 10.36 -2.07
N LEU A 138 -1.40 11.46 -1.48
CA LEU A 138 -1.30 11.76 -0.04
C LEU A 138 -2.48 11.18 0.75
N GLY A 139 -2.79 9.90 0.52
CA GLY A 139 -3.62 9.12 1.45
C GLY A 139 -2.83 8.78 2.72
N GLN A 140 -3.34 7.87 3.53
CA GLN A 140 -2.68 7.50 4.80
C GLN A 140 -1.25 6.95 4.58
N ILE A 141 -1.03 6.14 3.54
CA ILE A 141 0.28 5.57 3.19
C ILE A 141 1.21 6.69 2.71
N GLY A 142 0.78 7.47 1.70
CA GLY A 142 1.61 8.53 1.15
C GLY A 142 1.96 9.62 2.16
N THR A 143 1.04 9.96 3.06
CA THR A 143 1.32 10.88 4.17
C THR A 143 2.38 10.30 5.11
N GLN A 144 2.33 9.00 5.41
CA GLN A 144 3.36 8.37 6.24
C GLN A 144 4.71 8.31 5.52
N VAL A 145 4.72 8.04 4.21
CA VAL A 145 5.94 8.12 3.37
C VAL A 145 6.50 9.53 3.42
N ALA A 146 5.68 10.55 3.16
CA ALA A 146 6.10 11.95 3.19
C ALA A 146 6.70 12.33 4.54
N LYS A 147 6.05 11.96 5.65
CA LYS A 147 6.55 12.15 7.02
C LYS A 147 7.92 11.52 7.22
N THR A 148 8.08 10.27 6.78
CA THR A 148 9.32 9.51 6.94
C THR A 148 10.47 10.16 6.16
N PHE A 149 10.25 10.52 4.89
CA PHE A 149 11.27 11.16 4.06
C PHE A 149 11.64 12.57 4.54
N SER A 150 10.64 13.35 4.97
CA SER A 150 10.85 14.67 5.56
C SER A 150 11.71 14.59 6.84
N PHE A 151 11.49 13.58 7.69
CA PHE A 151 12.29 13.34 8.89
C PHE A 151 13.78 13.08 8.56
N PHE A 152 14.07 12.44 7.41
CA PHE A 152 15.43 12.24 6.91
C PHE A 152 15.98 13.44 6.14
N GLY A 153 15.33 14.59 6.19
CA GLY A 153 15.82 15.85 5.60
C GLY A 153 15.58 15.99 4.10
N ALA A 154 14.76 15.14 3.49
CA ALA A 154 14.36 15.31 2.08
C ALA A 154 13.38 16.47 1.91
N HIS A 155 13.41 17.12 0.74
CA HIS A 155 12.42 18.10 0.32
C HIS A 155 11.25 17.39 -0.37
N VAL A 156 10.18 17.18 0.38
CA VAL A 156 9.04 16.40 -0.09
C VAL A 156 7.94 17.31 -0.61
N ASP A 157 7.51 17.09 -1.84
CA ASP A 157 6.27 17.63 -2.41
C ASP A 157 5.24 16.52 -2.57
N GLY A 158 3.98 16.85 -2.36
CA GLY A 158 2.87 15.93 -2.48
C GLY A 158 2.01 16.21 -3.71
N TYR A 159 1.43 15.17 -4.28
CA TYR A 159 0.48 15.28 -5.38
C TYR A 159 -0.81 14.55 -5.02
N ASN A 160 -1.93 15.24 -5.15
CA ASN A 160 -3.24 14.67 -4.85
C ASN A 160 -4.29 15.21 -5.81
N ARG A 161 -5.42 14.49 -5.99
CA ARG A 161 -6.52 14.97 -6.85
C ARG A 161 -7.01 16.33 -6.37
N THR A 162 -7.30 16.45 -5.08
CA THR A 162 -7.60 17.71 -4.41
C THR A 162 -6.44 17.99 -3.45
N PRO A 163 -5.78 19.15 -3.57
CA PRO A 163 -4.75 19.54 -2.60
C PRO A 163 -5.31 19.52 -1.17
N ILE A 164 -4.51 19.04 -0.26
CA ILE A 164 -4.81 18.95 1.18
C ILE A 164 -3.66 19.57 1.96
N ASP A 165 -3.97 20.15 3.12
CA ASP A 165 -2.91 20.62 4.00
C ASP A 165 -2.16 19.45 4.62
N SER A 166 -0.83 19.52 4.62
CA SER A 166 0.02 18.53 5.25
C SER A 166 1.31 19.16 5.74
N ILE A 167 1.61 18.99 7.01
CA ILE A 167 2.83 19.51 7.66
C ILE A 167 4.09 18.72 7.27
N TYR A 168 3.93 17.61 6.55
CA TYR A 168 5.03 16.72 6.16
C TYR A 168 5.53 16.94 4.73
N VAL A 169 4.92 17.85 4.00
CA VAL A 169 5.31 18.22 2.64
C VAL A 169 5.50 19.72 2.54
N LYS A 170 6.41 20.13 1.67
CA LYS A 170 6.66 21.54 1.41
C LYS A 170 5.48 22.20 0.68
N GLN A 171 4.92 21.47 -0.28
CA GLN A 171 3.80 21.91 -1.10
C GLN A 171 2.95 20.71 -1.52
N VAL A 172 1.64 20.90 -1.63
CA VAL A 172 0.73 19.93 -2.25
C VAL A 172 0.20 20.50 -3.55
N TYR A 173 0.42 19.75 -4.62
CA TYR A 173 0.00 20.11 -5.98
C TYR A 173 -1.17 19.24 -6.46
N PRO A 174 -1.99 19.73 -7.37
CA PRO A 174 -2.95 18.87 -8.06
C PRO A 174 -2.22 17.86 -8.96
N LEU A 175 -2.78 16.66 -9.10
CA LEU A 175 -2.22 15.61 -9.98
C LEU A 175 -2.01 16.08 -11.43
N SER A 176 -2.86 17.01 -11.91
CA SER A 176 -2.77 17.57 -13.26
C SER A 176 -1.47 18.33 -13.54
N SER A 177 -0.82 18.88 -12.49
CA SER A 177 0.45 19.61 -12.64
C SER A 177 1.69 18.69 -12.59
N LEU A 178 1.52 17.40 -12.37
CA LEU A 178 2.63 16.46 -12.22
C LEU A 178 3.57 16.47 -13.45
N ALA A 179 3.01 16.53 -14.65
CA ALA A 179 3.76 16.50 -15.91
C ALA A 179 4.68 17.72 -16.12
N GLU A 180 4.41 18.83 -15.44
CA GLU A 180 5.21 20.06 -15.52
C GLU A 180 6.43 20.00 -14.59
N GLN A 181 6.34 19.21 -13.52
CA GLN A 181 7.30 19.26 -12.43
C GLN A 181 8.06 17.95 -12.22
N ILE A 182 7.62 16.82 -12.77
CA ILE A 182 8.15 15.49 -12.44
C ILE A 182 9.65 15.36 -12.70
N SER A 183 10.16 16.09 -13.69
CA SER A 183 11.59 16.06 -14.07
C SER A 183 12.55 16.63 -13.03
N GLN A 184 12.05 17.32 -12.00
CA GLN A 184 12.89 17.89 -10.94
C GLN A 184 13.14 16.92 -9.77
N TYR A 185 12.40 15.80 -9.68
CA TYR A 185 12.46 14.90 -8.52
C TYR A 185 13.45 13.75 -8.75
N GLU A 186 14.31 13.54 -7.74
CA GLU A 186 15.26 12.43 -7.71
C GLU A 186 14.64 11.16 -7.12
N VAL A 187 13.52 11.29 -6.41
CA VAL A 187 12.70 10.14 -5.94
C VAL A 187 11.23 10.44 -6.26
N VAL A 188 10.57 9.49 -6.89
CA VAL A 188 9.13 9.56 -7.20
C VAL A 188 8.46 8.34 -6.61
N VAL A 189 7.54 8.54 -5.64
CA VAL A 189 6.84 7.46 -4.95
C VAL A 189 5.36 7.51 -5.30
N VAL A 190 4.84 6.43 -5.88
CA VAL A 190 3.43 6.28 -6.24
C VAL A 190 2.71 5.50 -5.15
N CYS A 191 1.75 6.18 -4.47
CA CYS A 191 0.91 5.65 -3.39
C CYS A 191 -0.58 5.80 -3.70
N LEU A 192 -0.96 5.93 -4.97
CA LEU A 192 -2.34 6.09 -5.40
C LEU A 192 -3.13 4.78 -5.28
N ALA A 193 -4.41 4.91 -4.95
CA ALA A 193 -5.36 3.82 -5.13
C ALA A 193 -5.76 3.72 -6.62
N LEU A 194 -5.99 2.50 -7.10
CA LEU A 194 -6.52 2.25 -8.44
C LEU A 194 -8.01 2.58 -8.49
N ASN A 195 -8.40 3.35 -9.46
CA ASN A 195 -9.78 3.61 -9.89
C ASN A 195 -9.78 4.13 -11.33
N ARG A 196 -10.96 4.41 -11.90
CA ARG A 196 -11.11 4.87 -13.28
C ARG A 196 -10.33 6.16 -13.60
N ASP A 197 -10.14 7.04 -12.61
CA ASP A 197 -9.44 8.32 -12.79
C ASP A 197 -7.92 8.17 -12.65
N THR A 198 -7.43 7.07 -12.06
CA THR A 198 -6.02 6.86 -11.76
C THR A 198 -5.37 5.76 -12.59
N GLU A 199 -6.15 4.94 -13.29
CA GLU A 199 -5.63 3.95 -14.23
C GLU A 199 -4.80 4.64 -15.33
N GLY A 200 -3.56 4.19 -15.53
CA GLY A 200 -2.63 4.75 -16.51
C GLY A 200 -2.21 6.20 -16.26
N ILE A 201 -2.48 6.76 -15.07
CA ILE A 201 -2.15 8.16 -14.76
C ILE A 201 -0.65 8.45 -14.88
N ILE A 202 0.19 7.46 -14.58
CA ILE A 202 1.64 7.50 -14.83
C ILE A 202 1.87 7.03 -16.27
N SER A 203 1.48 7.90 -17.21
CA SER A 203 1.47 7.65 -18.64
C SER A 203 2.88 7.50 -19.22
N ASP A 204 2.96 7.01 -20.49
CA ASP A 204 4.21 6.97 -21.26
C ASP A 204 4.91 8.34 -21.29
N ALA A 205 4.17 9.39 -21.64
CA ALA A 205 4.71 10.74 -21.71
C ALA A 205 5.23 11.25 -20.37
N LEU A 206 4.60 10.85 -19.26
CA LEU A 206 5.02 11.22 -17.92
C LEU A 206 6.28 10.46 -17.49
N LEU A 207 6.35 9.16 -17.73
CA LEU A 207 7.52 8.33 -17.44
C LEU A 207 8.76 8.84 -18.19
N ARG A 208 8.62 9.23 -19.46
CA ARG A 208 9.72 9.78 -20.26
C ARG A 208 10.25 11.14 -19.78
N LYS A 209 9.50 11.84 -18.91
CA LYS A 209 9.93 13.10 -18.29
C LYS A 209 10.65 12.89 -16.94
N LEU A 210 10.76 11.68 -16.44
CA LEU A 210 11.46 11.42 -15.19
C LEU A 210 12.91 11.92 -15.25
N HIS A 211 13.40 12.43 -14.12
CA HIS A 211 14.79 12.85 -13.98
C HIS A 211 15.73 11.66 -14.26
N PRO A 212 16.87 11.83 -14.99
CA PRO A 212 17.79 10.72 -15.27
C PRO A 212 18.35 10.03 -14.02
N LYS A 213 18.42 10.72 -12.90
CA LYS A 213 18.81 10.16 -11.59
C LYS A 213 17.61 9.67 -10.78
N ALA A 214 16.41 9.65 -11.33
CA ALA A 214 15.22 9.26 -10.58
C ALA A 214 15.27 7.82 -10.09
N ILE A 215 14.87 7.64 -8.84
CA ILE A 215 14.44 6.37 -8.26
C ILE A 215 12.91 6.39 -8.29
N PHE A 216 12.32 5.55 -9.12
CA PHE A 216 10.87 5.41 -9.26
C PHE A 216 10.38 4.27 -8.37
N VAL A 217 9.43 4.53 -7.47
CA VAL A 217 8.88 3.55 -6.54
C VAL A 217 7.38 3.44 -6.75
N ASN A 218 6.87 2.25 -7.03
CA ASN A 218 5.43 2.00 -7.07
C ASN A 218 5.03 0.97 -6.01
N VAL A 219 4.30 1.44 -5.00
CA VAL A 219 3.67 0.62 -3.94
C VAL A 219 2.13 0.71 -4.00
N GLY A 220 1.60 1.27 -5.08
CA GLY A 220 0.16 1.33 -5.38
C GLY A 220 -0.31 0.08 -6.11
N ARG A 221 -0.64 0.24 -7.38
CA ARG A 221 -1.06 -0.84 -8.29
C ARG A 221 -0.26 -0.74 -9.60
N SER A 222 -0.07 -1.86 -10.26
CA SER A 222 0.63 -1.92 -11.55
C SER A 222 -0.08 -1.14 -12.65
N GLU A 223 -1.40 -1.16 -12.65
CA GLU A 223 -2.26 -0.51 -13.64
C GLU A 223 -2.19 1.03 -13.58
N LEU A 224 -1.55 1.58 -12.56
CA LEU A 224 -1.31 3.03 -12.47
C LEU A 224 -0.29 3.51 -13.51
N LEU A 225 0.57 2.64 -14.06
CA LEU A 225 1.67 3.00 -14.95
C LEU A 225 1.68 2.20 -16.25
N VAL A 226 2.35 2.73 -17.28
CA VAL A 226 2.62 2.02 -18.53
C VAL A 226 3.90 1.19 -18.37
N GLU A 227 3.73 -0.11 -18.07
CA GLU A 227 4.82 -1.04 -17.73
C GLU A 227 5.87 -1.15 -18.86
N ALA A 228 5.44 -1.23 -20.10
CA ALA A 228 6.34 -1.33 -21.27
C ALA A 228 7.31 -0.15 -21.37
N THR A 229 6.84 1.07 -21.10
CA THR A 229 7.69 2.27 -21.08
C THR A 229 8.69 2.22 -19.93
N LEU A 230 8.29 1.77 -18.75
CA LEU A 230 9.21 1.65 -17.62
C LEU A 230 10.32 0.64 -17.91
N ILE A 231 9.99 -0.51 -18.54
CA ILE A 231 10.97 -1.50 -18.99
C ILE A 231 11.98 -0.86 -19.94
N GLU A 232 11.50 -0.16 -20.97
CA GLU A 232 12.36 0.53 -21.96
C GLU A 232 13.32 1.52 -21.27
N LEU A 233 12.80 2.37 -20.38
CA LEU A 233 13.60 3.37 -19.67
C LEU A 233 14.69 2.76 -18.79
N LEU A 234 14.39 1.63 -18.12
CA LEU A 234 15.33 0.90 -17.30
C LEU A 234 16.41 0.23 -18.15
N GLN A 235 16.04 -0.44 -19.26
CA GLN A 235 16.97 -1.06 -20.20
C GLN A 235 17.94 -0.05 -20.82
N GLN A 236 17.40 1.12 -21.21
CA GLN A 236 18.19 2.22 -21.78
C GLN A 236 18.93 3.05 -20.73
N LYS A 237 18.78 2.74 -19.43
CA LYS A 237 19.35 3.50 -18.29
C LYS A 237 18.98 5.00 -18.34
N LYS A 238 17.78 5.31 -18.84
CA LYS A 238 17.22 6.68 -18.89
C LYS A 238 16.77 7.17 -17.53
N ILE A 239 16.47 6.26 -16.63
CA ILE A 239 16.26 6.52 -15.20
C ILE A 239 17.24 5.67 -14.39
N ARG A 240 17.55 6.11 -13.18
CA ARG A 240 18.55 5.44 -12.35
C ARG A 240 18.09 4.07 -11.88
N TYR A 241 16.87 3.98 -11.33
CA TYR A 241 16.40 2.78 -10.65
C TYR A 241 14.89 2.74 -10.53
N ALA A 242 14.32 1.54 -10.42
CA ALA A 242 12.94 1.37 -10.01
C ALA A 242 12.79 0.36 -8.85
N VAL A 243 11.73 0.54 -8.06
CA VAL A 243 11.29 -0.39 -7.00
C VAL A 243 9.80 -0.66 -7.23
N LEU A 244 9.46 -1.91 -7.47
CA LEU A 244 8.10 -2.33 -7.77
C LEU A 244 7.66 -3.44 -6.79
N ASP A 245 6.49 -3.28 -6.22
CA ASP A 245 5.88 -4.29 -5.33
C ASP A 245 4.64 -4.94 -5.95
N THR A 246 4.12 -4.39 -7.05
CA THR A 246 2.90 -4.87 -7.73
C THR A 246 3.12 -5.01 -9.22
N PHE A 247 2.47 -6.00 -9.85
CA PHE A 247 2.66 -6.36 -11.25
C PHE A 247 1.33 -6.61 -11.94
N SER A 248 1.28 -6.41 -13.25
CA SER A 248 0.08 -6.61 -14.09
C SER A 248 -0.43 -8.06 -14.05
N LYS A 249 0.47 -9.01 -13.82
CA LYS A 249 0.15 -10.41 -13.58
C LYS A 249 0.93 -10.91 -12.38
N GLU A 250 0.22 -11.39 -11.38
CA GLU A 250 0.77 -11.98 -10.17
C GLU A 250 0.32 -13.44 -10.01
N PRO A 251 1.24 -14.42 -9.87
CA PRO A 251 2.71 -14.31 -9.87
C PRO A 251 3.29 -13.85 -11.21
N LEU A 252 4.40 -13.07 -11.15
CA LEU A 252 5.09 -12.58 -12.34
C LEU A 252 5.64 -13.76 -13.16
N PRO A 253 5.33 -13.86 -14.49
CA PRO A 253 5.83 -14.92 -15.35
C PRO A 253 7.36 -14.99 -15.36
N LYS A 254 7.90 -16.20 -15.49
CA LYS A 254 9.37 -16.42 -15.46
C LYS A 254 10.10 -15.75 -16.63
N GLU A 255 9.39 -15.56 -17.76
CA GLU A 255 9.91 -14.96 -18.99
C GLU A 255 9.82 -13.42 -18.97
N HIS A 256 9.30 -12.85 -17.90
CA HIS A 256 9.06 -11.40 -17.84
C HIS A 256 10.38 -10.62 -17.85
N PRO A 257 10.49 -9.54 -18.66
CA PRO A 257 11.74 -8.77 -18.80
C PRO A 257 12.27 -8.20 -17.49
N PHE A 258 11.42 -7.92 -16.52
CA PHE A 258 11.84 -7.39 -15.22
C PHE A 258 12.88 -8.24 -14.51
N TRP A 259 12.85 -9.56 -14.66
CA TRP A 259 13.81 -10.47 -14.00
C TRP A 259 15.27 -10.22 -14.38
N THR A 260 15.52 -9.64 -15.55
CA THR A 260 16.88 -9.42 -16.08
C THR A 260 17.41 -8.01 -15.85
N LEU A 261 16.59 -7.10 -15.31
CA LEU A 261 16.99 -5.71 -15.10
C LEU A 261 17.85 -5.54 -13.84
N GLU A 262 19.05 -5.01 -14.02
CA GLU A 262 19.98 -4.77 -12.92
C GLU A 262 19.61 -3.57 -12.05
N ASN A 263 18.91 -2.58 -12.62
CA ASN A 263 18.47 -1.36 -11.96
C ASN A 263 17.01 -1.40 -11.52
N LEU A 264 16.55 -2.59 -11.12
CA LEU A 264 15.22 -2.84 -10.60
C LEU A 264 15.30 -3.70 -9.33
N THR A 265 14.53 -3.33 -8.32
CA THR A 265 14.16 -4.20 -7.20
C THR A 265 12.68 -4.56 -7.34
N MET A 266 12.38 -5.85 -7.21
CA MET A 266 11.02 -6.38 -7.20
C MET A 266 10.76 -7.12 -5.90
N THR A 267 9.54 -6.98 -5.38
CA THR A 267 9.05 -7.80 -4.29
C THR A 267 7.65 -8.32 -4.62
N PRO A 268 7.28 -9.51 -4.13
CA PRO A 268 6.04 -10.17 -4.53
C PRO A 268 4.85 -9.66 -3.71
N HIS A 269 4.50 -8.37 -3.87
CA HIS A 269 3.36 -7.70 -3.25
C HIS A 269 3.36 -7.83 -1.72
N ILE A 270 4.49 -7.45 -1.10
CA ILE A 270 4.74 -7.61 0.34
C ILE A 270 5.09 -6.31 1.08
N SER A 271 5.08 -5.16 0.40
CA SER A 271 5.47 -3.88 1.01
C SER A 271 4.69 -3.54 2.29
N PHE A 272 3.49 -4.09 2.41
CA PHE A 272 2.62 -3.93 3.57
C PHE A 272 2.94 -4.89 4.72
N THR A 273 3.77 -5.92 4.52
CA THR A 273 3.95 -7.04 5.47
C THR A 273 4.73 -6.61 6.71
N SER A 274 4.21 -6.96 7.88
CA SER A 274 4.85 -6.77 9.18
C SER A 274 4.25 -7.72 10.21
N ILE A 275 5.07 -8.25 11.12
CA ILE A 275 4.58 -9.09 12.23
C ILE A 275 3.65 -8.30 13.17
N GLN A 276 3.81 -6.98 13.26
CA GLN A 276 2.96 -6.11 14.06
C GLN A 276 1.58 -5.85 13.44
N ASN A 277 1.37 -6.24 12.18
CA ASN A 277 0.08 -6.01 11.52
C ASN A 277 -1.07 -6.81 12.16
N LEU A 278 -0.78 -8.01 12.66
CA LEU A 278 -1.81 -8.84 13.32
C LEU A 278 -2.45 -8.10 14.50
N GLU A 279 -1.62 -7.48 15.35
CA GLU A 279 -2.12 -6.70 16.47
C GLU A 279 -2.82 -5.41 16.00
N ARG A 280 -2.27 -4.69 15.03
CA ARG A 280 -2.92 -3.51 14.46
C ARG A 280 -4.27 -3.83 13.82
N MET A 281 -4.38 -4.97 13.15
CA MET A 281 -5.65 -5.45 12.56
C MET A 281 -6.66 -5.75 13.65
N PHE A 282 -6.24 -6.45 14.71
CA PHE A 282 -7.11 -6.71 15.85
C PHE A 282 -7.61 -5.42 16.51
N GLN A 283 -6.72 -4.47 16.77
CA GLN A 283 -7.10 -3.17 17.36
C GLN A 283 -8.07 -2.39 16.46
N SER A 284 -7.86 -2.43 15.14
CA SER A 284 -8.78 -1.81 14.17
C SER A 284 -10.15 -2.50 14.18
N LEU A 285 -10.18 -3.81 14.21
CA LEU A 285 -11.41 -4.61 14.30
C LEU A 285 -12.15 -4.32 15.62
N TYR A 286 -11.44 -4.38 16.74
CA TYR A 286 -11.99 -4.15 18.07
C TYR A 286 -12.62 -2.76 18.18
N THR A 287 -11.90 -1.73 17.77
CA THR A 287 -12.41 -0.35 17.78
C THR A 287 -13.66 -0.20 16.90
N ASN A 288 -13.65 -0.78 15.70
CA ASN A 288 -14.81 -0.69 14.81
C ASN A 288 -16.02 -1.47 15.33
N LEU A 289 -15.81 -2.60 16.01
CA LEU A 289 -16.91 -3.32 16.69
C LEU A 289 -17.49 -2.50 17.85
N GLN A 290 -16.65 -1.82 18.63
CA GLN A 290 -17.12 -0.90 19.67
C GLN A 290 -17.99 0.22 19.09
N LEU A 291 -17.50 0.90 18.04
CA LEU A 291 -18.24 1.97 17.36
C LEU A 291 -19.56 1.46 16.77
N TYR A 292 -19.54 0.29 16.12
CA TYR A 292 -20.75 -0.34 15.58
C TYR A 292 -21.82 -0.59 16.65
N LEU A 293 -21.41 -1.16 17.80
CA LEU A 293 -22.31 -1.44 18.93
C LEU A 293 -22.86 -0.16 19.57
N GLN A 294 -22.17 0.97 19.44
CA GLN A 294 -22.61 2.28 19.90
C GLN A 294 -23.44 3.05 18.85
N ASN A 295 -23.70 2.45 17.67
CA ASN A 295 -24.30 3.08 16.49
C ASN A 295 -23.52 4.32 16.00
N GLU A 296 -22.19 4.31 16.19
CA GLU A 296 -21.29 5.35 15.70
C GLU A 296 -20.68 4.97 14.36
N ARG A 297 -20.22 6.00 13.62
CA ARG A 297 -19.53 5.78 12.36
C ARG A 297 -18.20 5.08 12.56
N LEU A 298 -17.95 4.01 11.78
CA LEU A 298 -16.70 3.25 11.85
C LEU A 298 -15.52 4.04 11.30
N ILE A 299 -14.33 3.72 11.82
CA ILE A 299 -13.09 4.18 11.22
C ILE A 299 -12.94 3.51 9.84
N ASN A 300 -12.67 4.33 8.79
CA ASN A 300 -12.52 3.86 7.41
C ASN A 300 -13.77 3.16 6.84
N GLN A 301 -14.94 3.60 7.25
CA GLN A 301 -16.21 3.11 6.72
C GLN A 301 -16.36 3.50 5.25
N PHE A 302 -16.73 2.52 4.43
CA PHE A 302 -17.02 2.68 3.00
C PHE A 302 -18.52 2.75 2.73
N LYS A 303 -19.30 2.02 3.54
CA LYS A 303 -20.76 1.92 3.45
C LYS A 303 -21.38 1.89 4.83
#